data_760ccdf1041683a5bb0fca43626f5b2e
#
_entry.id   760ccdf1041683a5bb0fca43626f5b2e
#
_cell.length_a   1.000
_cell.length_b   1.000
_cell.length_c   1.000
_cell.angle_alpha   90.00
_cell.angle_beta   90.00
_cell.angle_gamma   90.00
#
_symmetry.space_group_name_H-M   'P 1'
#
loop_
_entity.id
_entity.type
_entity.pdbx_description
1 polymer ?
#
loop_
_entity_poly.entity_id
_entity_poly.type
_entity_poly.pdbx_seq_one_letter_code
_entity_poly.pdbx_strand_id
1 'polypeptide(L)'
;GYFLDADQIEFALSSGQIKVHSTIISRFETLDEKGNKKLEKYTSTAGRFLLANLLPKNQNIKFSLIDRLLPKKVVSEIIDIVFRFCGQKTTVIFCDKLKDLGFKHAFKAGISFGKDDLVIPESKTQLIDDTKKLIADYETQYAEGLITRGEKYNKVVDAWSKCTDRVA
;
A
#
# COMPACT_ATOMS: atom_id res chain seq x y z
N GLY A 1 -1.63 -10.01 -22.96
CA GLY A 1 -2.75 -10.85 -23.30
C GLY A 1 -4.08 -10.14 -23.07
N TYR A 2 -5.12 -10.61 -23.73
CA TYR A 2 -6.49 -10.11 -23.57
C TYR A 2 -7.33 -11.18 -22.84
N PHE A 3 -8.02 -10.79 -21.79
CA PHE A 3 -8.84 -11.67 -20.96
C PHE A 3 -10.26 -11.09 -20.85
N LEU A 4 -11.27 -11.95 -20.88
CA LEU A 4 -12.67 -11.53 -20.87
C LEU A 4 -13.16 -11.22 -19.46
N ASP A 5 -12.71 -12.01 -18.48
CA ASP A 5 -13.18 -11.96 -17.10
C ASP A 5 -12.08 -12.35 -16.10
N ALA A 6 -12.39 -12.24 -14.81
CA ALA A 6 -11.48 -12.58 -13.73
C ALA A 6 -11.16 -14.08 -13.66
N ASP A 7 -12.09 -14.95 -14.06
CA ASP A 7 -11.90 -16.40 -14.00
C ASP A 7 -10.82 -16.84 -14.99
N GLN A 8 -10.81 -16.25 -16.20
CA GLN A 8 -9.74 -16.49 -17.18
C GLN A 8 -8.38 -15.98 -16.68
N ILE A 9 -8.36 -14.84 -15.98
CA ILE A 9 -7.13 -14.30 -15.39
C ILE A 9 -6.63 -15.26 -14.28
N GLU A 10 -7.53 -15.74 -13.41
CA GLU A 10 -7.16 -16.65 -12.33
C GLU A 10 -6.68 -18.01 -12.87
N PHE A 11 -7.30 -18.52 -13.93
CA PHE A 11 -6.82 -19.71 -14.62
C PHE A 11 -5.42 -19.52 -15.23
N ALA A 12 -5.20 -18.41 -15.94
CA ALA A 12 -3.90 -18.11 -16.53
C ALA A 12 -2.78 -17.91 -15.48
N LEU A 13 -3.14 -17.35 -14.31
CA LEU A 13 -2.23 -17.25 -13.16
C LEU A 13 -1.92 -18.62 -12.55
N SER A 14 -2.93 -19.49 -12.39
CA SER A 14 -2.75 -20.83 -11.80
C SER A 14 -1.96 -21.76 -12.72
N SER A 15 -2.11 -21.63 -14.05
CA SER A 15 -1.36 -22.37 -15.05
C SER A 15 0.05 -21.79 -15.31
N GLY A 16 0.43 -20.69 -14.67
CA GLY A 16 1.75 -20.06 -14.83
C GLY A 16 1.95 -19.32 -16.15
N GLN A 17 0.91 -19.15 -16.98
CA GLN A 17 0.98 -18.41 -18.24
C GLN A 17 1.27 -16.92 -18.05
N ILE A 18 0.75 -16.35 -16.96
CA ILE A 18 0.98 -14.96 -16.56
C ILE A 18 1.37 -14.88 -15.08
N LYS A 19 2.02 -13.79 -14.70
CA LYS A 19 2.35 -13.46 -13.31
C LYS A 19 1.40 -12.36 -12.80
N VAL A 20 1.31 -12.21 -11.48
CA VAL A 20 0.47 -11.18 -10.83
C VAL A 20 0.79 -9.75 -11.34
N HIS A 21 2.06 -9.50 -11.67
CA HIS A 21 2.53 -8.21 -12.19
C HIS A 21 2.50 -8.10 -13.73
N SER A 22 2.06 -9.14 -14.44
CA SER A 22 1.97 -9.09 -15.90
C SER A 22 0.90 -8.08 -16.33
N THR A 23 1.28 -7.21 -17.26
CA THR A 23 0.34 -6.26 -17.87
C THR A 23 -0.59 -7.00 -18.83
N ILE A 24 -1.88 -6.85 -18.61
CA ILE A 24 -2.94 -7.48 -19.40
C ILE A 24 -4.01 -6.45 -19.76
N ILE A 25 -4.84 -6.81 -20.73
CA ILE A 25 -6.03 -6.07 -21.10
C ILE A 25 -7.24 -6.89 -20.66
N SER A 26 -8.14 -6.32 -19.88
CA SER A 26 -9.38 -6.99 -19.48
C SER A 26 -10.52 -5.98 -19.35
N ARG A 27 -11.71 -6.49 -19.09
CA ARG A 27 -12.91 -5.70 -18.90
C ARG A 27 -13.21 -5.50 -17.43
N PHE A 28 -13.70 -4.33 -17.10
CA PHE A 28 -14.26 -4.04 -15.79
C PHE A 28 -15.73 -3.65 -15.94
N GLU A 29 -16.61 -4.31 -15.18
CA GLU A 29 -18.03 -4.04 -15.18
C GLU A 29 -18.37 -2.97 -14.15
N THR A 30 -18.92 -1.86 -14.59
CA THR A 30 -19.47 -0.80 -13.73
C THR A 30 -20.94 -0.56 -14.10
N LEU A 31 -21.62 0.29 -13.34
CA LEU A 31 -22.97 0.75 -13.65
C LEU A 31 -22.92 2.17 -14.21
N ASP A 32 -23.73 2.47 -15.21
CA ASP A 32 -23.95 3.83 -15.68
C ASP A 32 -24.92 4.60 -14.75
N GLU A 33 -25.17 5.87 -15.04
CA GLU A 33 -26.09 6.72 -14.27
C GLU A 33 -27.54 6.20 -14.27
N LYS A 34 -27.88 5.36 -15.24
CA LYS A 34 -29.21 4.74 -15.39
C LYS A 34 -29.28 3.35 -14.75
N GLY A 35 -28.20 2.88 -14.12
CA GLY A 35 -28.12 1.57 -13.51
C GLY A 35 -27.88 0.41 -14.48
N ASN A 36 -27.60 0.69 -15.76
CA ASN A 36 -27.30 -0.36 -16.74
C ASN A 36 -25.81 -0.79 -16.60
N LYS A 37 -25.55 -2.04 -16.93
CA LYS A 37 -24.20 -2.59 -16.95
C LYS A 37 -23.39 -1.99 -18.08
N LYS A 38 -22.24 -1.38 -17.74
CA LYS A 38 -21.25 -0.87 -18.67
C LYS A 38 -19.96 -1.65 -18.54
N LEU A 39 -19.48 -2.23 -19.64
CA LEU A 39 -18.21 -2.92 -19.71
C LEU A 39 -17.17 -2.00 -20.34
N GLU A 40 -16.16 -1.64 -19.57
CA GLU A 40 -15.04 -0.82 -20.05
C GLU A 40 -13.76 -1.65 -20.10
N LYS A 41 -12.93 -1.41 -21.14
CA LYS A 41 -11.64 -2.07 -21.29
C LYS A 41 -10.57 -1.24 -20.59
N TYR A 42 -9.72 -1.91 -19.81
CA TYR A 42 -8.57 -1.32 -19.15
C TYR A 42 -7.31 -2.14 -19.41
N THR A 43 -6.18 -1.46 -19.39
CA THR A 43 -4.84 -2.07 -19.46
C THR A 43 -4.19 -1.87 -18.09
N SER A 44 -3.98 -2.95 -17.36
CA SER A 44 -3.37 -2.92 -16.03
C SER A 44 -2.74 -4.27 -15.68
N THR A 45 -2.33 -4.48 -14.44
CA THR A 45 -1.75 -5.75 -14.00
C THR A 45 -2.83 -6.78 -13.64
N ALA A 46 -2.51 -8.06 -13.81
CA ALA A 46 -3.41 -9.16 -13.47
C ALA A 46 -3.89 -9.08 -12.01
N GLY A 47 -2.99 -8.75 -11.07
CA GLY A 47 -3.35 -8.61 -9.65
C GLY A 47 -4.35 -7.49 -9.38
N ARG A 48 -4.28 -6.37 -10.11
CA ARG A 48 -5.26 -5.28 -9.98
C ARG A 48 -6.64 -5.67 -10.50
N PHE A 49 -6.72 -6.48 -11.54
CA PHE A 49 -8.00 -7.01 -12.00
C PHE A 49 -8.62 -8.00 -10.99
N LEU A 50 -7.82 -8.82 -10.31
CA LEU A 50 -8.32 -9.67 -9.22
C LEU A 50 -8.89 -8.82 -8.06
N LEU A 51 -8.21 -7.75 -7.68
CA LEU A 51 -8.71 -6.81 -6.67
C LEU A 51 -9.97 -6.08 -7.16
N ALA A 52 -9.99 -5.62 -8.41
CA ALA A 52 -11.13 -4.94 -9.01
C ALA A 52 -12.39 -5.81 -9.03
N ASN A 53 -12.23 -7.13 -9.23
CA ASN A 53 -13.35 -8.08 -9.21
C ASN A 53 -14.03 -8.21 -7.84
N LEU A 54 -13.34 -7.81 -6.75
CA LEU A 54 -13.93 -7.78 -5.40
C LEU A 54 -14.79 -6.54 -5.17
N LEU A 55 -14.59 -5.48 -5.94
CA LEU A 55 -15.33 -4.24 -5.77
C LEU A 55 -16.82 -4.44 -6.04
N PRO A 56 -17.70 -3.85 -5.21
CA PRO A 56 -19.13 -3.87 -5.49
C PRO A 56 -19.43 -3.04 -6.75
N LYS A 57 -20.42 -3.49 -7.51
CA LYS A 57 -20.86 -2.82 -8.74
C LYS A 57 -21.70 -1.61 -8.40
N ASN A 58 -21.14 -0.42 -8.58
CA ASN A 58 -21.81 0.85 -8.35
C ASN A 58 -21.22 1.92 -9.27
N GLN A 59 -22.05 2.86 -9.72
CA GLN A 59 -21.65 3.96 -10.63
C GLN A 59 -20.47 4.81 -10.08
N ASN A 60 -20.36 4.93 -8.76
CA ASN A 60 -19.30 5.72 -8.13
C ASN A 60 -18.01 4.90 -7.87
N ILE A 61 -18.04 3.59 -8.12
CA ILE A 61 -16.89 2.71 -7.94
C ILE A 61 -16.26 2.42 -9.29
N LYS A 62 -15.16 3.12 -9.57
CA LYS A 62 -14.43 3.05 -10.84
C LYS A 62 -13.17 2.21 -10.70
N PHE A 63 -12.70 1.64 -11.79
CA PHE A 63 -11.44 0.88 -11.86
C PHE A 63 -10.23 1.71 -11.40
N SER A 64 -10.24 3.02 -11.63
CA SER A 64 -9.17 3.94 -11.20
C SER A 64 -8.89 3.95 -9.70
N LEU A 65 -9.83 3.51 -8.86
CA LEU A 65 -9.61 3.37 -7.42
C LEU A 65 -8.54 2.31 -7.10
N ILE A 66 -8.44 1.28 -7.94
CA ILE A 66 -7.49 0.17 -7.78
C ILE A 66 -6.26 0.33 -8.67
N ASP A 67 -6.37 1.06 -9.78
CA ASP A 67 -5.28 1.23 -10.76
C ASP A 67 -4.25 2.27 -10.32
N ARG A 68 -3.78 2.14 -9.08
CA ARG A 68 -2.75 2.98 -8.44
C ARG A 68 -1.97 2.19 -7.40
N LEU A 69 -0.96 2.80 -6.78
CA LEU A 69 -0.34 2.22 -5.59
C LEU A 69 -1.35 2.15 -4.46
N LEU A 70 -1.39 1.00 -3.76
CA LEU A 70 -2.35 0.70 -2.71
C LEU A 70 -1.66 0.52 -1.34
N PRO A 71 -1.05 1.57 -0.77
CA PRO A 71 -0.61 1.54 0.62
C PRO A 71 -1.80 1.45 1.56
N LYS A 72 -1.57 1.10 2.83
CA LYS A 72 -2.61 0.91 3.85
C LYS A 72 -3.62 2.07 3.91
N LYS A 73 -3.15 3.31 3.80
CA LYS A 73 -4.00 4.51 3.81
C LYS A 73 -4.99 4.52 2.65
N VAL A 74 -4.52 4.20 1.44
CA VAL A 74 -5.38 4.16 0.23
C VAL A 74 -6.38 3.02 0.30
N VAL A 75 -6.01 1.86 0.84
CA VAL A 75 -6.97 0.76 1.08
C VAL A 75 -8.08 1.21 2.04
N SER A 76 -7.75 1.93 3.11
CA SER A 76 -8.75 2.51 4.02
C SER A 76 -9.66 3.52 3.33
N GLU A 77 -9.13 4.36 2.43
CA GLU A 77 -9.95 5.28 1.61
C GLU A 77 -10.93 4.52 0.69
N ILE A 78 -10.49 3.41 0.09
CA ILE A 78 -11.36 2.58 -0.75
C ILE A 78 -12.50 1.97 0.08
N ILE A 79 -12.22 1.47 1.27
CA ILE A 79 -13.22 0.93 2.18
C ILE A 79 -14.25 2.02 2.57
N ASP A 80 -13.80 3.24 2.85
CA ASP A 80 -14.68 4.37 3.15
C ASP A 80 -15.57 4.74 1.95
N ILE A 81 -15.01 4.76 0.74
CA ILE A 81 -15.78 4.99 -0.50
C ILE A 81 -16.84 3.90 -0.69
N VAL A 82 -16.49 2.62 -0.51
CA VAL A 82 -17.44 1.51 -0.59
C VAL A 82 -18.54 1.67 0.47
N PHE A 83 -18.19 2.06 1.69
CA PHE A 83 -19.16 2.29 2.76
C PHE A 83 -20.16 3.40 2.41
N ARG A 84 -19.67 4.53 1.92
CA ARG A 84 -20.51 5.69 1.57
C ARG A 84 -21.50 5.40 0.43
N PHE A 85 -21.07 4.66 -0.58
CA PHE A 85 -21.89 4.42 -1.79
C PHE A 85 -22.64 3.10 -1.80
N CYS A 86 -22.22 2.10 -1.04
CA CYS A 86 -22.79 0.76 -1.06
C CYS A 86 -23.36 0.29 0.29
N GLY A 87 -23.15 1.07 1.35
CA GLY A 87 -23.66 0.79 2.70
C GLY A 87 -22.90 -0.30 3.46
N GLN A 88 -23.24 -0.46 4.73
CA GLN A 88 -22.52 -1.28 5.70
C GLN A 88 -22.39 -2.76 5.29
N LYS A 89 -23.51 -3.40 4.92
CA LYS A 89 -23.53 -4.84 4.56
C LYS A 89 -22.56 -5.16 3.42
N THR A 90 -22.63 -4.36 2.36
CA THR A 90 -21.75 -4.55 1.18
C THR A 90 -20.29 -4.31 1.52
N THR A 91 -19.99 -3.36 2.39
CA THR A 91 -18.66 -3.08 2.85
C THR A 91 -18.06 -4.23 3.64
N VAL A 92 -18.82 -4.84 4.55
CA VAL A 92 -18.35 -6.02 5.30
C VAL A 92 -18.04 -7.17 4.36
N ILE A 93 -18.90 -7.45 3.39
CA ILE A 93 -18.67 -8.51 2.39
C ILE A 93 -17.41 -8.20 1.55
N PHE A 94 -17.22 -6.94 1.17
CA PHE A 94 -16.01 -6.52 0.44
C PHE A 94 -14.74 -6.72 1.28
N CYS A 95 -14.75 -6.31 2.56
CA CYS A 95 -13.63 -6.49 3.47
C CYS A 95 -13.29 -7.96 3.70
N ASP A 96 -14.29 -8.83 3.86
CA ASP A 96 -14.08 -10.27 3.99
C ASP A 96 -13.41 -10.86 2.75
N LYS A 97 -13.93 -10.54 1.56
CA LYS A 97 -13.32 -10.99 0.29
C LYS A 97 -11.91 -10.48 0.11
N LEU A 98 -11.63 -9.22 0.50
CA LEU A 98 -10.29 -8.62 0.44
C LEU A 98 -9.32 -9.33 1.38
N LYS A 99 -9.76 -9.63 2.60
CA LYS A 99 -9.00 -10.42 3.58
C LYS A 99 -8.67 -11.81 3.03
N ASP A 100 -9.67 -12.52 2.50
CA ASP A 100 -9.50 -13.87 1.98
C ASP A 100 -8.54 -13.90 0.78
N LEU A 101 -8.63 -12.93 -0.13
CA LEU A 101 -7.68 -12.76 -1.23
C LEU A 101 -6.26 -12.52 -0.70
N GLY A 102 -6.12 -11.64 0.30
CA GLY A 102 -4.85 -11.35 0.94
C GLY A 102 -4.21 -12.58 1.57
N PHE A 103 -4.94 -13.35 2.36
CA PHE A 103 -4.45 -14.58 2.97
C PHE A 103 -4.10 -15.65 1.94
N LYS A 104 -4.94 -15.84 0.90
CA LYS A 104 -4.65 -16.77 -0.20
C LYS A 104 -3.31 -16.48 -0.87
N HIS A 105 -3.03 -15.20 -1.15
CA HIS A 105 -1.78 -14.80 -1.80
C HIS A 105 -0.57 -14.78 -0.85
N ALA A 106 -0.75 -14.41 0.41
CA ALA A 106 0.30 -14.49 1.43
C ALA A 106 0.73 -15.95 1.65
N PHE A 107 -0.21 -16.89 1.72
CA PHE A 107 0.08 -18.32 1.80
C PHE A 107 0.84 -18.83 0.56
N LYS A 108 0.39 -18.45 -0.64
CA LYS A 108 1.08 -18.83 -1.90
C LYS A 108 2.49 -18.27 -2.02
N ALA A 109 2.75 -17.09 -1.44
CA ALA A 109 4.07 -16.49 -1.43
C ALA A 109 5.08 -17.29 -0.58
N GLY A 110 4.61 -18.03 0.44
CA GLY A 110 5.44 -18.91 1.25
C GLY A 110 6.56 -18.18 2.00
N ILE A 111 6.37 -16.90 2.34
CA ILE A 111 7.37 -16.08 3.01
C ILE A 111 7.33 -16.39 4.51
N SER A 112 8.46 -16.86 5.05
CA SER A 112 8.68 -17.00 6.48
C SER A 112 9.82 -16.09 6.90
N PHE A 113 9.73 -15.48 8.07
CA PHE A 113 10.82 -14.73 8.66
C PHE A 113 10.92 -15.03 10.15
N GLY A 114 12.13 -15.07 10.65
CA GLY A 114 12.44 -15.27 12.06
C GLY A 114 13.22 -14.09 12.65
N LYS A 115 13.56 -14.19 13.93
CA LYS A 115 14.36 -13.17 14.61
C LYS A 115 15.71 -12.93 13.93
N ASP A 116 16.33 -14.01 13.42
CA ASP A 116 17.67 -13.96 12.85
C ASP A 116 17.72 -13.35 11.45
N ASP A 117 16.56 -13.18 10.82
CA ASP A 117 16.43 -12.47 9.52
C ASP A 117 16.46 -10.94 9.71
N LEU A 118 16.31 -10.45 10.93
CA LEU A 118 16.40 -9.04 11.27
C LEU A 118 17.87 -8.66 11.50
N VAL A 119 18.58 -8.40 10.40
CA VAL A 119 19.99 -8.04 10.44
C VAL A 119 20.17 -6.58 10.85
N ILE A 120 20.96 -6.36 11.90
CA ILE A 120 21.35 -5.00 12.32
C ILE A 120 22.45 -4.51 11.37
N PRO A 121 22.28 -3.39 10.65
CA PRO A 121 23.29 -2.89 9.74
C PRO A 121 24.55 -2.43 10.50
N GLU A 122 25.74 -2.74 9.98
CA GLU A 122 27.02 -2.36 10.60
C GLU A 122 27.17 -0.85 10.74
N SER A 123 26.59 -0.09 9.78
CA SER A 123 26.58 1.38 9.79
C SER A 123 25.78 2.03 10.92
N LYS A 124 24.93 1.27 11.64
CA LYS A 124 24.06 1.80 12.70
C LYS A 124 24.85 2.54 13.79
N THR A 125 25.93 1.94 14.26
CA THR A 125 26.73 2.52 15.34
C THR A 125 27.33 3.86 14.92
N GLN A 126 27.88 3.92 13.71
CA GLN A 126 28.47 5.16 13.18
C GLN A 126 27.41 6.26 13.00
N LEU A 127 26.24 5.95 12.43
CA LEU A 127 25.15 6.91 12.26
C LEU A 127 24.64 7.48 13.60
N ILE A 128 24.56 6.62 14.63
CA ILE A 128 24.16 7.06 15.97
C ILE A 128 25.23 7.97 16.59
N ASP A 129 26.52 7.61 16.48
CA ASP A 129 27.60 8.40 17.06
C ASP A 129 27.74 9.75 16.38
N ASP A 130 27.61 9.82 15.06
CA ASP A 130 27.59 11.10 14.30
C ASP A 130 26.40 11.96 14.73
N THR A 131 25.24 11.36 14.93
CA THR A 131 24.06 12.08 15.41
C THR A 131 24.24 12.60 16.82
N LYS A 132 24.87 11.82 17.73
CA LYS A 132 25.19 12.28 19.10
C LYS A 132 26.15 13.48 19.10
N LYS A 133 27.17 13.46 18.21
CA LYS A 133 28.08 14.62 18.06
C LYS A 133 27.34 15.86 17.63
N LEU A 134 26.45 15.74 16.63
CA LEU A 134 25.61 16.85 16.15
C LEU A 134 24.71 17.40 17.26
N ILE A 135 24.16 16.54 18.11
CA ILE A 135 23.34 16.97 19.26
C ILE A 135 24.17 17.70 20.30
N ALA A 136 25.41 17.24 20.58
CA ALA A 136 26.32 17.93 21.50
C ALA A 136 26.65 19.35 21.00
N ASP A 137 26.81 19.54 19.68
CA ASP A 137 26.99 20.88 19.09
C ASP A 137 25.73 21.77 19.31
N TYR A 138 24.55 21.23 19.18
CA TYR A 138 23.31 21.98 19.47
C TYR A 138 23.19 22.34 20.96
N GLU A 139 23.66 21.49 21.85
CA GLU A 139 23.73 21.78 23.29
C GLU A 139 24.69 22.92 23.60
N THR A 140 25.85 22.90 22.95
CA THR A 140 26.85 24.01 23.08
C THR A 140 26.28 25.33 22.56
N GLN A 141 25.67 25.34 21.37
CA GLN A 141 25.01 26.53 20.82
C GLN A 141 23.93 27.09 21.72
N TYR A 142 23.16 26.22 22.39
CA TYR A 142 22.16 26.64 23.38
C TYR A 142 22.78 27.22 24.64
N ALA A 143 23.86 26.60 25.15
CA ALA A 143 24.58 27.10 26.33
C ALA A 143 25.22 28.48 26.08
N GLU A 144 25.67 28.72 24.85
CA GLU A 144 26.24 29.98 24.40
C GLU A 144 25.16 31.06 24.09
N GLY A 145 23.88 30.70 24.17
CA GLY A 145 22.77 31.61 23.89
C GLY A 145 22.50 31.88 22.40
N LEU A 146 23.14 31.11 21.49
CA LEU A 146 23.00 31.28 20.04
C LEU A 146 21.66 30.78 19.49
N ILE A 147 21.05 29.82 20.18
CA ILE A 147 19.72 29.26 19.83
C ILE A 147 18.81 29.24 21.04
N THR A 148 17.48 29.34 20.79
CA THR A 148 16.45 29.23 21.81
C THR A 148 16.20 27.78 22.22
N ARG A 149 15.56 27.59 23.36
CA ARG A 149 15.16 26.25 23.84
C ARG A 149 14.25 25.51 22.82
N GLY A 150 13.36 26.24 22.16
CA GLY A 150 12.44 25.69 21.14
C GLY A 150 13.20 25.24 19.88
N GLU A 151 14.14 26.07 19.42
CA GLU A 151 15.00 25.73 18.28
C GLU A 151 15.89 24.51 18.55
N LYS A 152 16.51 24.45 19.75
CA LYS A 152 17.27 23.25 20.18
C LYS A 152 16.40 22.02 20.11
N TYR A 153 15.18 22.05 20.69
CA TYR A 153 14.27 20.91 20.70
C TYR A 153 13.94 20.44 19.28
N ASN A 154 13.57 21.37 18.39
CA ASN A 154 13.22 21.03 17.01
C ASN A 154 14.44 20.46 16.25
N LYS A 155 15.63 21.03 16.41
CA LYS A 155 16.86 20.51 15.79
C LYS A 155 17.21 19.10 16.27
N VAL A 156 17.07 18.82 17.57
CA VAL A 156 17.33 17.48 18.14
C VAL A 156 16.33 16.45 17.61
N VAL A 157 15.04 16.78 17.58
CA VAL A 157 14.00 15.88 17.03
C VAL A 157 14.25 15.59 15.54
N ASP A 158 14.58 16.62 14.75
CA ASP A 158 14.88 16.48 13.33
C ASP A 158 16.14 15.62 13.09
N ALA A 159 17.20 15.80 13.90
CA ALA A 159 18.41 15.01 13.82
C ALA A 159 18.15 13.52 14.10
N TRP A 160 17.36 13.19 15.13
CA TRP A 160 16.99 11.81 15.43
C TRP A 160 16.05 11.21 14.40
N SER A 161 15.09 11.97 13.85
CA SER A 161 14.22 11.51 12.77
C SER A 161 15.03 11.10 11.54
N LYS A 162 15.97 11.98 11.11
CA LYS A 162 16.87 11.69 10.00
C LYS A 162 17.79 10.48 10.26
N CYS A 163 18.25 10.31 11.50
CA CYS A 163 19.02 9.12 11.89
C CYS A 163 18.20 7.84 11.76
N THR A 164 16.96 7.87 12.24
CA THR A 164 16.03 6.74 12.15
C THR A 164 15.77 6.34 10.70
N ASP A 165 15.48 7.33 9.83
CA ASP A 165 15.22 7.10 8.40
C ASP A 165 16.45 6.52 7.66
N ARG A 166 17.67 6.85 8.12
CA ARG A 166 18.90 6.30 7.53
C ARG A 166 19.24 4.90 8.01
N VAL A 167 18.81 4.54 9.21
CA VAL A 167 19.03 3.19 9.77
C VAL A 167 17.98 2.21 9.27
N ALA A 168 16.75 2.69 9.01
CA ALA A 168 15.65 1.89 8.46
C ALA A 168 15.85 1.59 6.98
#